data_6b7554225ae7bb65cb5e3c37ca5ff476
#
_entry.id   6b7554225ae7bb65cb5e3c37ca5ff476
#
_cell.length_a   1.000
_cell.length_b   1.000
_cell.length_c   1.000
_cell.angle_alpha   90.00
_cell.angle_beta   90.00
_cell.angle_gamma   90.00
#
_symmetry.space_group_name_H-M   'P 1'
#
loop_
_entity.id
_entity.type
_entity.pdbx_description
1 polymer ?
#
loop_
_entity_poly.entity_id
_entity_poly.type
_entity_poly.pdbx_seq_one_letter_code
_entity_poly.pdbx_strand_id
1 'polypeptide(L)'
;MSGKINILMLGGAKRVSLAKIFKSAGERMGKGVEIFSYEIIPSVPIACVGTVLDGSRWGDADIYDKIAKVIKEKEINIILPFVDGAIEICSKLKELHPDVFIPVSDFAVAHSMFDKVEAAAVFESHHFEIP
;
A
#
# COMPACT_ATOMS: atom_id res chain seq x y z
N MET A 1 -12.61 6.95 22.44
CA MET A 1 -12.07 6.21 21.33
C MET A 1 -11.80 7.09 20.13
N SER A 2 -10.62 7.05 19.60
CA SER A 2 -10.28 7.85 18.43
C SER A 2 -11.07 7.38 17.22
N GLY A 3 -11.81 8.28 16.57
CA GLY A 3 -12.46 8.01 15.29
C GLY A 3 -11.53 8.21 14.10
N LYS A 4 -10.21 8.04 14.29
CA LYS A 4 -9.20 8.35 13.28
C LYS A 4 -8.73 7.10 12.55
N ILE A 5 -8.62 7.21 11.23
CA ILE A 5 -8.09 6.16 10.36
C ILE A 5 -6.82 6.69 9.71
N ASN A 6 -5.72 5.98 9.90
CA ASN A 6 -4.44 6.33 9.33
C ASN A 6 -4.11 5.38 8.19
N ILE A 7 -3.98 5.93 6.98
CA ILE A 7 -3.74 5.17 5.76
C ILE A 7 -2.31 5.41 5.29
N LEU A 8 -1.55 4.35 5.09
CA LEU A 8 -0.23 4.39 4.49
C LEU A 8 -0.33 3.96 3.02
N MET A 9 0.00 4.86 2.14
CA MET A 9 0.12 4.58 0.71
C MET A 9 1.57 4.24 0.38
N LEU A 10 1.80 3.12 -0.25
CA LEU A 10 3.12 2.78 -0.77
C LEU A 10 3.18 3.21 -2.24
N GLY A 11 3.87 4.32 -2.50
CA GLY A 11 3.96 4.89 -3.83
C GLY A 11 2.73 5.67 -4.27
N GLY A 12 2.08 6.37 -3.34
CA GLY A 12 0.87 7.13 -3.61
C GLY A 12 1.08 8.55 -4.17
N ALA A 13 2.28 8.86 -4.67
CA ALA A 13 2.70 10.21 -5.06
C ALA A 13 1.66 11.03 -5.82
N LYS A 14 0.99 10.43 -6.79
CA LYS A 14 0.02 11.10 -7.68
C LYS A 14 -1.44 10.82 -7.32
N ARG A 15 -1.70 10.17 -6.20
CA ARG A 15 -3.05 9.73 -5.81
C ARG A 15 -3.81 10.76 -4.98
N VAL A 16 -3.67 12.02 -5.32
CA VAL A 16 -4.31 13.15 -4.61
C VAL A 16 -5.84 13.03 -4.60
N SER A 17 -6.45 12.75 -5.75
CA SER A 17 -7.90 12.62 -5.85
C SER A 17 -8.43 11.47 -5.00
N LEU A 18 -7.74 10.34 -5.01
CA LEU A 18 -8.11 9.18 -4.20
C LEU A 18 -7.99 9.49 -2.71
N ALA A 19 -6.92 10.17 -2.30
CA ALA A 19 -6.74 10.60 -0.91
C ALA A 19 -7.90 11.51 -0.45
N LYS A 20 -8.33 12.44 -1.30
CA LYS A 20 -9.48 13.30 -1.02
C LYS A 20 -10.77 12.48 -0.86
N ILE A 21 -10.97 11.46 -1.68
CA ILE A 21 -12.12 10.56 -1.59
C ILE A 21 -12.12 9.81 -0.26
N PHE A 22 -10.97 9.30 0.17
CA PHE A 22 -10.86 8.64 1.48
C PHE A 22 -11.19 9.59 2.63
N LYS A 23 -10.69 10.81 2.58
CA LYS A 23 -11.00 11.82 3.60
C LYS A 23 -12.49 12.15 3.64
N SER A 24 -13.10 12.33 2.48
CA SER A 24 -14.54 12.59 2.35
C SER A 24 -15.38 11.43 2.88
N ALA A 25 -15.01 10.21 2.54
CA ALA A 25 -15.69 9.02 3.03
C ALA A 25 -15.58 8.90 4.55
N GLY A 26 -14.41 9.20 5.10
CA GLY A 26 -14.20 9.21 6.55
C GLY A 26 -15.12 10.21 7.25
N GLU A 27 -15.22 11.43 6.72
CA GLU A 27 -16.10 12.46 7.28
C GLU A 27 -17.56 12.01 7.33
N ARG A 28 -18.04 11.34 6.27
CA ARG A 28 -19.40 10.80 6.25
C ARG A 28 -19.62 9.72 7.30
N MET A 29 -18.56 9.02 7.68
CA MET A 29 -18.59 7.98 8.72
C MET A 29 -18.32 8.52 10.12
N GLY A 30 -18.13 9.84 10.25
CA GLY A 30 -17.76 10.46 11.51
C GLY A 30 -16.33 10.17 11.94
N LYS A 31 -15.43 9.90 11.00
CA LYS A 31 -14.03 9.56 11.28
C LYS A 31 -13.07 10.48 10.52
N GLY A 32 -12.02 10.93 11.20
CA GLY A 32 -10.91 11.62 10.55
C GLY A 32 -10.03 10.62 9.80
N VAL A 33 -9.58 11.01 8.62
CA VAL A 33 -8.63 10.20 7.83
C VAL A 33 -7.35 10.98 7.65
N GLU A 34 -6.22 10.38 8.03
CA GLU A 34 -4.89 10.89 7.72
C GLU A 34 -4.23 10.02 6.67
N ILE A 35 -3.59 10.67 5.72
CA ILE A 35 -2.88 10.03 4.62
C ILE A 35 -1.39 10.19 4.82
N PHE A 36 -0.66 9.09 4.75
CA PHE A 36 0.79 9.05 4.72
C PHE A 36 1.20 8.38 3.42
N SER A 37 2.22 8.88 2.76
CA SER A 37 2.76 8.25 1.56
C SER A 37 4.24 7.96 1.72
N TYR A 38 4.62 6.71 1.48
CA TYR A 38 5.99 6.23 1.58
C TYR A 38 6.68 6.44 0.24
N GLU A 39 7.61 7.40 0.18
CA GLU A 39 8.20 7.88 -1.07
C GLU A 39 9.71 7.99 -0.96
N ILE A 40 10.41 7.75 -2.06
CA ILE A 40 11.85 8.00 -2.15
C ILE A 40 12.11 9.48 -2.36
N ILE A 41 11.27 10.14 -3.17
CA ILE A 41 11.38 11.56 -3.48
C ILE A 41 10.33 12.31 -2.67
N PRO A 42 10.73 13.26 -1.80
CA PRO A 42 9.76 13.95 -0.93
C PRO A 42 8.89 14.98 -1.66
N SER A 43 9.30 15.45 -2.81
CA SER A 43 8.62 16.49 -3.56
C SER A 43 7.59 15.90 -4.52
N VAL A 44 6.47 15.44 -3.99
CA VAL A 44 5.40 14.76 -4.76
C VAL A 44 4.03 15.38 -4.46
N PRO A 45 3.09 15.32 -5.42
CA PRO A 45 1.77 15.96 -5.28
C PRO A 45 0.98 15.57 -4.04
N ILE A 46 1.10 14.33 -3.56
CA ILE A 46 0.35 13.86 -2.40
C ILE A 46 0.64 14.70 -1.14
N ALA A 47 1.74 15.42 -1.10
CA ALA A 47 2.08 16.31 0.02
C ALA A 47 1.03 17.40 0.26
N CYS A 48 0.21 17.74 -0.72
CA CYS A 48 -0.85 18.75 -0.55
C CYS A 48 -2.03 18.27 0.29
N VAL A 49 -2.21 16.95 0.44
CA VAL A 49 -3.34 16.38 1.18
C VAL A 49 -2.91 15.36 2.25
N GLY A 50 -1.64 15.07 2.35
CA GLY A 50 -1.13 14.08 3.31
C GLY A 50 0.30 14.39 3.72
N THR A 51 0.89 13.47 4.45
CA THR A 51 2.27 13.56 4.91
C THR A 51 3.13 12.61 4.08
N VAL A 52 4.20 13.13 3.49
CA VAL A 52 5.18 12.32 2.76
C VAL A 52 6.24 11.85 3.75
N LEU A 53 6.48 10.56 3.78
CA LEU A 53 7.49 9.93 4.61
C LEU A 53 8.72 9.58 3.77
N ASP A 54 9.90 9.71 4.36
CA ASP A 54 11.14 9.29 3.72
C ASP A 54 11.17 7.77 3.62
N GLY A 55 11.08 7.26 2.40
CA GLY A 55 11.01 5.85 2.11
C GLY A 55 12.29 5.26 1.56
N SER A 56 12.37 3.95 1.61
CA SER A 56 13.42 3.17 0.98
C SER A 56 12.92 2.60 -0.34
N ARG A 57 13.84 2.11 -1.16
CA ARG A 57 13.50 1.38 -2.37
C ARG A 57 12.85 0.04 -2.00
N TRP A 58 11.95 -0.45 -2.85
CA TRP A 58 11.23 -1.69 -2.58
C TRP A 58 12.14 -2.90 -2.42
N GLY A 59 13.32 -2.88 -3.03
CA GLY A 59 14.30 -3.95 -2.93
C GLY A 59 15.26 -3.87 -1.75
N ASP A 60 15.16 -2.85 -0.91
CA ASP A 60 16.04 -2.72 0.24
C ASP A 60 15.79 -3.85 1.26
N ALA A 61 16.87 -4.41 1.79
CA ALA A 61 16.78 -5.57 2.69
C ALA A 61 16.04 -5.25 3.99
N ASP A 62 16.07 -4.02 4.43
CA ASP A 62 15.46 -3.56 5.68
C ASP A 62 14.09 -2.88 5.50
N ILE A 63 13.49 -3.01 4.32
CA ILE A 63 12.21 -2.36 4.01
C ILE A 63 11.10 -2.76 5.00
N TYR A 64 11.06 -4.03 5.38
CA TYR A 64 10.01 -4.53 6.30
C TYR A 64 10.17 -3.96 7.70
N ASP A 65 11.40 -3.84 8.18
CA ASP A 65 11.67 -3.22 9.49
C ASP A 65 11.33 -1.73 9.50
N LYS A 66 11.64 -1.05 8.42
CA LYS A 66 11.33 0.38 8.27
C LYS A 66 9.82 0.63 8.23
N ILE A 67 9.09 -0.18 7.47
CA ILE A 67 7.64 -0.05 7.40
C ILE A 67 6.99 -0.46 8.73
N ALA A 68 7.50 -1.49 9.40
CA ALA A 68 7.02 -1.86 10.74
C ALA A 68 7.13 -0.69 11.72
N LYS A 69 8.23 0.06 11.64
CA LYS A 69 8.42 1.26 12.45
C LYS A 69 7.39 2.34 12.14
N VAL A 70 7.11 2.57 10.86
CA VAL A 70 6.07 3.53 10.43
C VAL A 70 4.70 3.09 10.94
N ILE A 71 4.35 1.82 10.82
CA ILE A 71 3.07 1.28 11.31
C ILE A 71 2.89 1.61 12.79
N LYS A 72 3.92 1.40 13.57
CA LYS A 72 3.89 1.66 15.01
C LYS A 72 3.84 3.16 15.33
N GLU A 73 4.73 3.94 14.74
CA GLU A 73 4.84 5.38 15.05
C GLU A 73 3.64 6.18 14.57
N LYS A 74 3.09 5.84 13.44
CA LYS A 74 1.96 6.55 12.84
C LYS A 74 0.61 5.87 13.11
N GLU A 75 0.61 4.79 13.86
CA GLU A 75 -0.60 4.03 14.20
C GLU A 75 -1.41 3.68 12.95
N ILE A 76 -0.74 3.11 11.96
CA ILE A 76 -1.33 2.80 10.65
C ILE A 76 -2.39 1.71 10.76
N ASN A 77 -3.56 1.97 10.20
CA ASN A 77 -4.70 1.04 10.17
C ASN A 77 -4.84 0.32 8.83
N ILE A 78 -4.44 0.99 7.74
CA ILE A 78 -4.62 0.50 6.36
C ILE A 78 -3.35 0.77 5.58
N ILE A 79 -2.90 -0.21 4.79
CA ILE A 79 -1.79 -0.03 3.84
C ILE A 79 -2.28 -0.37 2.44
N LEU A 80 -2.02 0.52 1.49
CA LEU A 80 -2.43 0.37 0.10
C LEU A 80 -1.23 0.54 -0.84
N PRO A 81 -0.97 -0.41 -1.75
CA PRO A 81 0.08 -0.28 -2.75
C PRO A 81 -0.45 0.43 -4.00
N PHE A 82 0.37 1.27 -4.60
CA PHE A 82 0.04 1.98 -5.84
C PHE A 82 1.08 1.82 -6.94
N VAL A 83 2.11 1.02 -6.70
CA VAL A 83 3.12 0.65 -7.70
C VAL A 83 3.38 -0.85 -7.61
N ASP A 84 3.80 -1.43 -8.72
CA ASP A 84 3.93 -2.90 -8.82
C ASP A 84 4.85 -3.48 -7.75
N GLY A 85 6.02 -2.88 -7.54
CA GLY A 85 6.97 -3.36 -6.54
C GLY A 85 6.43 -3.35 -5.11
N ALA A 86 5.46 -2.50 -4.82
CA ALA A 86 4.85 -2.42 -3.50
C ALA A 86 3.82 -3.53 -3.24
N ILE A 87 3.27 -4.14 -4.28
CA ILE A 87 2.25 -5.18 -4.13
C ILE A 87 2.80 -6.41 -3.42
N GLU A 88 3.96 -6.90 -3.84
CA GLU A 88 4.62 -8.04 -3.18
C GLU A 88 4.98 -7.72 -1.73
N ILE A 89 5.47 -6.51 -1.48
CA ILE A 89 5.78 -6.04 -0.14
C ILE A 89 4.53 -6.06 0.73
N CYS A 90 3.42 -5.54 0.22
CA CYS A 90 2.15 -5.56 0.93
C CYS A 90 1.66 -6.97 1.26
N SER A 91 1.85 -7.93 0.35
CA SER A 91 1.44 -9.30 0.61
C SER A 91 2.21 -9.95 1.76
N LYS A 92 3.49 -9.61 1.92
CA LYS A 92 4.28 -10.03 3.09
C LYS A 92 3.91 -9.27 4.36
N LEU A 93 3.69 -7.96 4.24
CA LEU A 93 3.25 -7.14 5.36
C LEU A 93 1.91 -7.63 5.93
N LYS A 94 1.03 -8.11 5.08
CA LYS A 94 -0.25 -8.70 5.46
C LYS A 94 -0.06 -9.87 6.42
N GLU A 95 0.94 -10.71 6.17
CA GLU A 95 1.28 -11.83 7.04
C GLU A 95 1.92 -11.36 8.36
N LEU A 96 2.78 -10.36 8.28
CA LEU A 96 3.53 -9.85 9.43
C LEU A 96 2.69 -8.97 10.36
N HIS A 97 1.67 -8.32 9.84
CA HIS A 97 0.85 -7.35 10.56
C HIS A 97 -0.65 -7.67 10.41
N PRO A 98 -1.13 -8.74 11.06
CA PRO A 98 -2.54 -9.16 10.90
C PRO A 98 -3.56 -8.13 11.39
N ASP A 99 -3.16 -7.19 12.24
CA ASP A 99 -4.04 -6.14 12.75
C ASP A 99 -4.19 -4.95 11.80
N VAL A 100 -3.38 -4.90 10.74
CA VAL A 100 -3.44 -3.85 9.72
C VAL A 100 -4.22 -4.37 8.52
N PHE A 101 -5.17 -3.59 8.02
CA PHE A 101 -5.92 -3.96 6.83
C PHE A 101 -5.09 -3.69 5.57
N ILE A 102 -4.73 -4.76 4.87
CA ILE A 102 -3.91 -4.69 3.65
C ILE A 102 -4.61 -5.51 2.57
N PRO A 103 -5.44 -4.86 1.72
CA PRO A 103 -6.30 -5.56 0.77
C PRO A 103 -5.55 -5.99 -0.49
N VAL A 104 -4.67 -6.96 -0.35
CA VAL A 104 -3.91 -7.56 -1.45
C VAL A 104 -4.02 -9.08 -1.41
N SER A 105 -3.69 -9.71 -2.52
CA SER A 105 -3.61 -11.18 -2.60
C SER A 105 -2.46 -11.71 -1.77
N ASP A 106 -2.49 -12.99 -1.44
CA ASP A 106 -1.40 -13.67 -0.75
C ASP A 106 -0.12 -13.62 -1.58
N PHE A 107 1.03 -13.72 -0.92
CA PHE A 107 2.32 -13.54 -1.57
C PHE A 107 2.51 -14.42 -2.81
N ALA A 108 2.12 -15.68 -2.75
CA ALA A 108 2.29 -16.59 -3.89
C ALA A 108 1.55 -16.09 -5.14
N VAL A 109 0.34 -15.58 -4.96
CA VAL A 109 -0.47 -15.02 -6.06
C VAL A 109 0.12 -13.70 -6.53
N ALA A 110 0.45 -12.79 -5.62
CA ALA A 110 1.01 -11.48 -5.95
C ALA A 110 2.34 -11.64 -6.70
N HIS A 111 3.20 -12.54 -6.25
CA HIS A 111 4.49 -12.81 -6.89
C HIS A 111 4.31 -13.36 -8.31
N SER A 112 3.41 -14.34 -8.51
CA SER A 112 3.16 -14.92 -9.83
C SER A 112 2.52 -13.92 -10.79
N MET A 113 1.68 -13.00 -10.30
CA MET A 113 1.03 -11.99 -11.13
C MET A 113 1.97 -10.83 -11.50
N PHE A 114 3.00 -10.60 -10.71
CA PHE A 114 4.00 -9.57 -11.00
C PHE A 114 4.85 -9.91 -12.23
N ASP A 115 5.19 -11.19 -12.40
CA ASP A 115 5.95 -11.67 -13.54
C ASP A 115 5.00 -12.06 -14.68
N LYS A 116 5.15 -11.41 -15.84
CA LYS A 116 4.25 -11.64 -16.99
C LYS A 116 4.29 -13.09 -17.51
N VAL A 117 5.45 -13.74 -17.43
CA VAL A 117 5.60 -15.14 -17.87
C VAL A 117 4.89 -16.08 -16.89
N GLU A 118 5.10 -15.88 -15.59
CA GLU A 118 4.42 -16.68 -14.57
C GLU A 118 2.90 -16.45 -14.60
N ALA A 119 2.46 -15.20 -14.76
CA ALA A 119 1.04 -14.87 -14.86
C ALA A 119 0.39 -15.57 -16.06
N ALA A 120 1.05 -15.55 -17.21
CA ALA A 120 0.57 -16.25 -18.42
C ALA A 120 0.42 -17.75 -18.18
N ALA A 121 1.40 -18.36 -17.51
CA ALA A 121 1.35 -19.79 -17.18
C ALA A 121 0.18 -20.11 -16.24
N VAL A 122 -0.07 -19.27 -15.23
CA VAL A 122 -1.21 -19.43 -14.32
C VAL A 122 -2.53 -19.35 -15.09
N PHE A 123 -2.68 -18.36 -15.96
CA PHE A 123 -3.89 -18.21 -16.78
C PHE A 123 -4.12 -19.41 -17.69
N GLU A 124 -3.06 -19.91 -18.36
CA GLU A 124 -3.16 -21.11 -19.18
C GLU A 124 -3.58 -22.35 -18.37
N SER A 125 -3.02 -22.51 -17.16
CA SER A 125 -3.36 -23.65 -16.30
C SER A 125 -4.83 -23.63 -15.85
N HIS A 126 -5.46 -22.48 -15.88
CA HIS A 126 -6.89 -22.30 -15.56
C HIS A 126 -7.76 -22.14 -16.83
N HIS A 127 -7.22 -22.46 -17.98
CA HIS A 127 -7.91 -22.43 -19.28
C HIS A 127 -8.38 -21.02 -19.73
N PHE A 128 -7.68 -19.98 -19.32
CA PHE A 128 -7.90 -18.64 -19.83
C PHE A 128 -7.06 -18.39 -21.08
N GLU A 129 -7.66 -17.70 -22.04
CA GLU A 129 -6.90 -17.25 -23.21
C GLU A 129 -5.94 -16.13 -22.83
N ILE A 130 -4.74 -16.16 -23.38
CA ILE A 130 -3.72 -15.14 -23.19
C ILE A 130 -3.31 -14.54 -24.53
N PRO A 131 -2.93 -13.24 -24.52
CA PRO A 131 -2.44 -12.59 -25.76
C PRO A 131 -1.12 -13.14 -26.23
#